data_0f4495e9991022fbd6c504f15a5541de
#
_entry.id   0f4495e9991022fbd6c504f15a5541de
#
_cell.length_a   1.000
_cell.length_b   1.000
_cell.length_c   1.000
_cell.angle_alpha   90.00
_cell.angle_beta   90.00
_cell.angle_gamma   90.00
#
_symmetry.space_group_name_H-M   'P 1'
#
loop_
_entity.id
_entity.type
_entity.pdbx_description
1 polymer ?
#
loop_
_entity_poly.entity_id
_entity_poly.type
_entity_poly.pdbx_seq_one_letter_code
_entity_poly.pdbx_strand_id
1 'polypeptide(L)'
;MRLGLIIDLTNTNRFYDKTVVERTGIKHIKMQLKGHGETPSKEQVALFIRMCDRYFDQNPGELIGVHCTHGFNRTGFLIIAYLVEKDDWSIEAAIHCFAQCRPPGIYKAHYLQDLVKRYGDSNESIAAPELPDWCYDEEEGLSDNEEENGRTVEDGSHSDGRRKRMRRDPRLKEAKFMDEVEGIEVVNSPRREDIQEICEKMCAWESGGFPGSQPVSMDVQNIKLLHEKPYRVSWKADGVRYMMLILKEREIYLIDRDNNVFAAPQFHFPQRKNLREHIFDTLIDGEMVLDKENEKVHPRYLAYDIVRFQGQEVGKQSHDIRMICIEKEIEMARNQAAQQGLLDKSKEPFSIRAKKFFPVEKAEWVLENWSPKLSHENDGLIFNPAEEPYEAGQSSELLKWKPHTLNSVDFVLNIRTVRQEGCIPQSVGALMVGGFDRPFAQIKVCADRALFD
;
A
#
# COMPACT_ATOMS: atom_id res chain seq x y z
N MET A 1 29.97 -16.57 -13.66
CA MET A 1 29.83 -17.23 -12.36
C MET A 1 28.42 -17.78 -12.24
N ARG A 2 28.26 -18.96 -11.64
CA ARG A 2 26.96 -19.62 -11.48
C ARG A 2 26.43 -19.34 -10.06
N LEU A 3 25.13 -19.05 -9.92
CA LEU A 3 24.48 -19.02 -8.63
C LEU A 3 24.28 -20.45 -8.13
N GLY A 4 24.86 -20.80 -6.99
CA GLY A 4 24.81 -22.17 -6.48
C GLY A 4 24.13 -22.29 -5.11
N LEU A 5 23.98 -21.18 -4.36
CA LEU A 5 23.29 -21.14 -3.07
C LEU A 5 22.40 -19.90 -2.98
N ILE A 6 21.19 -20.06 -2.42
CA ILE A 6 20.34 -18.97 -1.95
C ILE A 6 20.18 -19.07 -0.43
N ILE A 7 20.45 -17.96 0.26
CA ILE A 7 20.18 -17.78 1.69
C ILE A 7 18.97 -16.85 1.84
N ASP A 8 17.85 -17.43 2.27
CA ASP A 8 16.60 -16.73 2.50
C ASP A 8 16.52 -16.29 3.98
N LEU A 9 16.54 -14.97 4.21
CA LEU A 9 16.49 -14.34 5.53
C LEU A 9 15.07 -13.99 5.98
N THR A 10 14.04 -14.30 5.20
CA THR A 10 12.66 -13.97 5.56
C THR A 10 12.14 -14.84 6.70
N ASN A 11 11.24 -14.30 7.51
CA ASN A 11 10.62 -15.05 8.62
C ASN A 11 9.35 -15.82 8.19
N THR A 12 9.08 -15.93 6.90
CA THR A 12 7.90 -16.59 6.34
C THR A 12 8.25 -17.46 5.15
N ASN A 13 7.43 -18.46 4.84
CA ASN A 13 7.61 -19.36 3.69
C ASN A 13 6.67 -19.00 2.52
N ARG A 14 5.95 -17.87 2.59
CA ARG A 14 4.88 -17.51 1.63
C ARG A 14 5.36 -17.01 0.28
N PHE A 15 6.62 -16.55 0.15
CA PHE A 15 7.07 -15.87 -1.08
C PHE A 15 7.31 -16.84 -2.23
N TYR A 16 7.83 -18.02 -1.97
CA TYR A 16 8.05 -19.05 -2.98
C TYR A 16 8.26 -20.44 -2.35
N ASP A 17 8.04 -21.47 -3.15
CA ASP A 17 8.34 -22.84 -2.75
C ASP A 17 9.85 -23.13 -3.01
N LYS A 18 10.59 -23.46 -1.94
CA LYS A 18 12.01 -23.81 -2.02
C LYS A 18 12.31 -24.94 -3.02
N THR A 19 11.36 -25.85 -3.23
CA THR A 19 11.52 -26.98 -4.16
C THR A 19 11.67 -26.52 -5.61
N VAL A 20 11.12 -25.35 -5.96
CA VAL A 20 11.29 -24.73 -7.28
C VAL A 20 12.74 -24.32 -7.47
N VAL A 21 13.35 -23.69 -6.46
CA VAL A 21 14.78 -23.29 -6.47
C VAL A 21 15.67 -24.54 -6.54
N GLU A 22 15.43 -25.53 -5.69
CA GLU A 22 16.24 -26.76 -5.61
C GLU A 22 16.21 -27.56 -6.93
N ARG A 23 15.07 -27.57 -7.66
CA ARG A 23 14.96 -28.18 -9.01
C ARG A 23 15.89 -27.56 -10.06
N THR A 24 16.33 -26.30 -9.87
CA THR A 24 17.31 -25.66 -10.76
C THR A 24 18.77 -26.04 -10.45
N GLY A 25 18.98 -26.88 -9.42
CA GLY A 25 20.30 -27.29 -8.94
C GLY A 25 20.96 -26.27 -8.01
N ILE A 26 20.20 -25.26 -7.55
CA ILE A 26 20.64 -24.27 -6.57
C ILE A 26 20.29 -24.77 -5.17
N LYS A 27 21.24 -24.75 -4.24
CA LYS A 27 20.96 -25.08 -2.83
C LYS A 27 20.16 -23.94 -2.19
N HIS A 28 19.22 -24.28 -1.31
CA HIS A 28 18.42 -23.30 -0.57
C HIS A 28 18.62 -23.47 0.94
N ILE A 29 18.96 -22.40 1.63
CA ILE A 29 19.08 -22.37 3.10
C ILE A 29 18.15 -21.28 3.63
N LYS A 30 17.29 -21.66 4.58
CA LYS A 30 16.44 -20.73 5.31
C LYS A 30 17.11 -20.31 6.61
N MET A 31 17.35 -19.01 6.79
CA MET A 31 17.85 -18.41 8.02
C MET A 31 16.86 -17.35 8.48
N GLN A 32 15.88 -17.75 9.30
CA GLN A 32 14.81 -16.85 9.74
C GLN A 32 15.32 -15.71 10.61
N LEU A 33 15.14 -14.48 10.15
CA LEU A 33 15.43 -13.26 10.89
C LEU A 33 14.14 -12.46 11.09
N LYS A 34 13.83 -12.12 12.34
CA LYS A 34 12.71 -11.24 12.67
C LYS A 34 12.95 -9.85 12.12
N GLY A 35 11.88 -9.21 11.58
CA GLY A 35 11.99 -7.93 10.86
C GLY A 35 11.63 -6.70 11.68
N HIS A 36 10.83 -6.83 12.71
CA HIS A 36 10.20 -5.72 13.42
C HIS A 36 11.12 -5.03 14.43
N GLY A 37 12.02 -4.14 13.91
CA GLY A 37 12.87 -3.30 14.78
C GLY A 37 14.09 -4.01 15.36
N GLU A 38 14.26 -5.30 15.13
CA GLU A 38 15.42 -6.07 15.57
C GLU A 38 16.48 -6.14 14.47
N THR A 39 17.74 -5.95 14.84
CA THR A 39 18.91 -6.20 13.99
C THR A 39 19.40 -7.63 14.20
N PRO A 40 20.10 -8.25 13.22
CA PRO A 40 20.67 -9.57 13.39
C PRO A 40 21.59 -9.64 14.62
N SER A 41 21.42 -10.67 15.47
CA SER A 41 22.26 -10.85 16.64
C SER A 41 23.69 -11.23 16.26
N LYS A 42 24.65 -11.13 17.21
CA LYS A 42 26.04 -11.54 16.99
C LYS A 42 26.15 -13.01 16.60
N GLU A 43 25.33 -13.87 17.19
CA GLU A 43 25.28 -15.31 16.90
C GLU A 43 24.75 -15.56 15.49
N GLN A 44 23.75 -14.78 15.05
CA GLN A 44 23.20 -14.86 13.71
C GLN A 44 24.20 -14.38 12.65
N VAL A 45 24.92 -13.30 12.92
CA VAL A 45 26.03 -12.83 12.06
C VAL A 45 27.09 -13.91 11.93
N ALA A 46 27.58 -14.45 13.05
CA ALA A 46 28.60 -15.51 13.07
C ALA A 46 28.13 -16.78 12.36
N LEU A 47 26.84 -17.14 12.45
CA LEU A 47 26.27 -18.26 11.70
C LEU A 47 26.27 -18.00 10.19
N PHE A 48 25.83 -16.80 9.77
CA PHE A 48 25.82 -16.40 8.38
C PHE A 48 27.22 -16.46 7.76
N ILE A 49 28.21 -15.88 8.43
CA ILE A 49 29.60 -15.89 7.99
C ILE A 49 30.11 -17.33 7.80
N ARG A 50 29.92 -18.19 8.81
CA ARG A 50 30.33 -19.61 8.70
C ARG A 50 29.65 -20.35 7.55
N MET A 51 28.37 -20.04 7.27
CA MET A 51 27.66 -20.65 6.13
C MET A 51 28.26 -20.20 4.80
N CYS A 52 28.55 -18.92 4.65
CA CYS A 52 29.16 -18.36 3.44
C CYS A 52 30.59 -18.93 3.21
N ASP A 53 31.44 -18.90 4.24
CA ASP A 53 32.81 -19.43 4.16
C ASP A 53 32.80 -20.90 3.76
N ARG A 54 32.05 -21.72 4.48
CA ARG A 54 31.96 -23.15 4.17
C ARG A 54 31.47 -23.41 2.74
N TYR A 55 30.58 -22.58 2.25
CA TYR A 55 30.07 -22.71 0.89
C TYR A 55 31.14 -22.37 -0.15
N PHE A 56 31.81 -21.23 0.02
CA PHE A 56 32.88 -20.79 -0.89
C PHE A 56 34.05 -21.76 -0.91
N ASP A 57 34.43 -22.32 0.25
CA ASP A 57 35.49 -23.34 0.33
C ASP A 57 35.15 -24.63 -0.47
N GLN A 58 33.87 -25.01 -0.46
CA GLN A 58 33.40 -26.22 -1.13
C GLN A 58 33.06 -26.00 -2.61
N ASN A 59 32.77 -24.78 -3.02
CA ASN A 59 32.28 -24.46 -4.36
C ASN A 59 32.97 -23.19 -4.91
N PRO A 60 34.31 -23.27 -5.16
CA PRO A 60 35.05 -22.12 -5.64
C PRO A 60 34.53 -21.62 -6.99
N GLY A 61 34.27 -20.31 -7.08
CA GLY A 61 33.79 -19.66 -8.29
C GLY A 61 32.25 -19.65 -8.46
N GLU A 62 31.49 -20.23 -7.52
CA GLU A 62 30.06 -20.07 -7.47
C GLU A 62 29.62 -18.82 -6.66
N LEU A 63 28.40 -18.35 -6.87
CA LEU A 63 27.82 -17.19 -6.18
C LEU A 63 26.82 -17.64 -5.13
N ILE A 64 26.74 -16.86 -4.05
CA ILE A 64 25.67 -16.93 -3.03
C ILE A 64 24.71 -15.77 -3.26
N GLY A 65 23.41 -16.09 -3.44
CA GLY A 65 22.33 -15.12 -3.40
C GLY A 65 21.83 -14.96 -1.97
N VAL A 66 21.73 -13.73 -1.48
CA VAL A 66 21.18 -13.44 -0.15
C VAL A 66 20.00 -12.50 -0.29
N HIS A 67 18.86 -12.85 0.28
CA HIS A 67 17.69 -11.97 0.27
C HIS A 67 16.92 -12.00 1.59
N CYS A 68 16.25 -10.91 1.87
CA CYS A 68 15.16 -10.80 2.83
C CYS A 68 13.90 -10.36 2.08
N THR A 69 12.91 -9.77 2.72
CA THR A 69 11.67 -9.30 2.04
C THR A 69 12.00 -8.31 0.91
N HIS A 70 12.82 -7.30 1.15
CA HIS A 70 13.15 -6.24 0.17
C HIS A 70 14.61 -6.25 -0.31
N GLY A 71 15.47 -7.03 0.32
CA GLY A 71 16.89 -7.15 -0.04
C GLY A 71 17.79 -5.97 0.35
N PHE A 72 17.39 -5.18 1.38
CA PHE A 72 18.14 -4.00 1.83
C PHE A 72 18.63 -4.12 3.29
N ASN A 73 17.75 -4.04 4.28
CA ASN A 73 18.17 -3.87 5.68
C ASN A 73 18.82 -5.13 6.26
N ARG A 74 18.10 -6.26 6.40
CA ARG A 74 18.64 -7.52 6.92
C ARG A 74 19.74 -8.08 6.02
N THR A 75 19.52 -8.04 4.71
CA THR A 75 20.49 -8.47 3.69
C THR A 75 21.74 -7.63 3.73
N GLY A 76 21.63 -6.30 3.69
CA GLY A 76 22.75 -5.39 3.76
C GLY A 76 23.55 -5.53 5.05
N PHE A 77 22.86 -5.66 6.19
CA PHE A 77 23.49 -5.84 7.48
C PHE A 77 24.44 -7.06 7.49
N LEU A 78 23.97 -8.21 7.02
CA LEU A 78 24.76 -9.44 7.03
C LEU A 78 25.89 -9.41 5.99
N ILE A 79 25.66 -8.83 4.81
CA ILE A 79 26.72 -8.69 3.79
C ILE A 79 27.80 -7.72 4.28
N ILE A 80 27.43 -6.57 4.85
CA ILE A 80 28.37 -5.61 5.42
C ILE A 80 29.18 -6.24 6.56
N ALA A 81 28.51 -6.95 7.48
CA ALA A 81 29.19 -7.66 8.56
C ALA A 81 30.18 -8.70 8.03
N TYR A 82 29.83 -9.42 6.95
CA TYR A 82 30.76 -10.36 6.30
C TYR A 82 32.00 -9.65 5.77
N LEU A 83 31.82 -8.54 5.01
CA LEU A 83 32.94 -7.79 4.45
C LEU A 83 33.88 -7.25 5.53
N VAL A 84 33.32 -6.78 6.65
CA VAL A 84 34.13 -6.27 7.77
C VAL A 84 34.87 -7.40 8.51
N GLU A 85 34.18 -8.51 8.85
CA GLU A 85 34.73 -9.56 9.70
C GLU A 85 35.67 -10.52 8.95
N LYS A 86 35.50 -10.66 7.62
CA LYS A 86 36.26 -11.64 6.82
C LYS A 86 37.24 -11.01 5.84
N ASP A 87 36.84 -9.91 5.21
CA ASP A 87 37.64 -9.27 4.17
C ASP A 87 38.34 -8.01 4.68
N ASP A 88 38.31 -7.75 6.01
CA ASP A 88 38.96 -6.64 6.70
C ASP A 88 38.62 -5.25 6.14
N TRP A 89 37.38 -5.09 5.62
CA TRP A 89 36.93 -3.80 5.13
C TRP A 89 36.61 -2.85 6.28
N SER A 90 36.88 -1.54 6.08
CA SER A 90 36.32 -0.56 7.02
C SER A 90 34.78 -0.54 6.90
N ILE A 91 34.09 -0.23 8.01
CA ILE A 91 32.63 -0.23 8.05
C ILE A 91 32.03 0.78 7.04
N GLU A 92 32.67 1.94 6.86
CA GLU A 92 32.26 2.98 5.93
C GLU A 92 32.39 2.50 4.50
N ALA A 93 33.52 1.86 4.14
CA ALA A 93 33.73 1.32 2.81
C ALA A 93 32.73 0.20 2.50
N ALA A 94 32.43 -0.67 3.46
CA ALA A 94 31.47 -1.76 3.28
C ALA A 94 30.05 -1.24 3.11
N ILE A 95 29.61 -0.25 3.91
CA ILE A 95 28.31 0.40 3.79
C ILE A 95 28.19 1.11 2.44
N HIS A 96 29.23 1.86 2.04
CA HIS A 96 29.24 2.57 0.77
C HIS A 96 29.18 1.62 -0.43
N CYS A 97 29.98 0.55 -0.40
CA CYS A 97 29.99 -0.48 -1.44
C CYS A 97 28.61 -1.15 -1.57
N PHE A 98 27.99 -1.53 -0.45
CA PHE A 98 26.65 -2.10 -0.49
C PHE A 98 25.63 -1.11 -1.07
N ALA A 99 25.66 0.17 -0.67
CA ALA A 99 24.79 1.19 -1.20
C ALA A 99 25.00 1.46 -2.70
N GLN A 100 26.24 1.39 -3.20
CA GLN A 100 26.53 1.48 -4.64
C GLN A 100 26.01 0.28 -5.43
N CYS A 101 26.17 -0.94 -4.88
CA CYS A 101 25.73 -2.16 -5.53
C CYS A 101 24.20 -2.37 -5.46
N ARG A 102 23.58 -1.86 -4.40
CA ARG A 102 22.14 -1.98 -4.13
C ARG A 102 21.55 -0.64 -3.63
N PRO A 103 21.39 0.36 -4.51
CA PRO A 103 20.84 1.68 -4.12
C PRO A 103 19.40 1.57 -3.57
N PRO A 104 19.08 2.31 -2.50
CA PRO A 104 19.87 3.31 -1.81
C PRO A 104 20.77 2.75 -0.68
N GLY A 105 20.87 1.44 -0.51
CA GLY A 105 21.56 0.80 0.59
C GLY A 105 20.65 0.48 1.77
N ILE A 106 21.19 0.37 2.96
CA ILE A 106 20.41 0.20 4.19
C ILE A 106 19.71 1.52 4.50
N TYR A 107 18.38 1.53 4.46
CA TYR A 107 17.59 2.74 4.70
C TYR A 107 17.00 2.84 6.12
N LYS A 108 17.03 1.77 6.92
CA LYS A 108 16.59 1.81 8.33
C LYS A 108 17.73 2.27 9.23
N ALA A 109 17.62 3.46 9.80
CA ALA A 109 18.67 4.11 10.58
C ALA A 109 19.20 3.23 11.74
N HIS A 110 18.34 2.48 12.43
CA HIS A 110 18.76 1.61 13.53
C HIS A 110 19.67 0.45 13.10
N TYR A 111 19.57 -0.04 11.83
CA TYR A 111 20.49 -1.03 11.28
C TYR A 111 21.90 -0.43 11.07
N LEU A 112 21.97 0.78 10.53
CA LEU A 112 23.25 1.50 10.36
C LEU A 112 23.88 1.86 11.71
N GLN A 113 23.07 2.33 12.65
CA GLN A 113 23.55 2.65 14.02
C GLN A 113 24.13 1.43 14.72
N ASP A 114 23.49 0.26 14.59
CA ASP A 114 24.00 -0.97 15.20
C ASP A 114 25.28 -1.48 14.49
N LEU A 115 25.36 -1.37 13.17
CA LEU A 115 26.60 -1.68 12.43
C LEU A 115 27.77 -0.78 12.88
N VAL A 116 27.57 0.53 12.91
CA VAL A 116 28.60 1.47 13.38
C VAL A 116 28.97 1.21 14.84
N LYS A 117 28.00 0.92 15.69
CA LYS A 117 28.25 0.56 17.10
C LYS A 117 29.07 -0.72 17.27
N ARG A 118 28.92 -1.69 16.36
CA ARG A 118 29.64 -2.98 16.43
C ARG A 118 31.03 -2.93 15.81
N TYR A 119 31.20 -2.16 14.75
CA TYR A 119 32.37 -2.22 13.88
C TYR A 119 33.08 -0.88 13.66
N GLY A 120 32.46 0.25 14.03
CA GLY A 120 33.01 1.59 13.84
C GLY A 120 33.56 2.20 15.12
N ASP A 121 34.24 3.34 14.97
CA ASP A 121 34.66 4.17 16.10
C ASP A 121 33.49 4.96 16.68
N SER A 122 33.46 5.10 18.01
CA SER A 122 32.32 5.57 18.80
C SER A 122 31.83 7.00 18.54
N ASN A 123 32.42 7.74 17.60
CA ASN A 123 32.10 9.14 17.28
C ASN A 123 31.50 9.36 15.87
N GLU A 124 31.31 8.33 15.07
CA GLU A 124 30.77 8.48 13.71
C GLU A 124 29.30 8.12 13.66
N SER A 125 28.47 9.01 13.10
CA SER A 125 27.09 8.74 12.77
C SER A 125 26.91 8.75 11.26
N ILE A 126 26.51 7.61 10.69
CA ILE A 126 26.15 7.52 9.28
C ILE A 126 24.65 7.79 9.12
N ALA A 127 24.31 8.83 8.37
CA ALA A 127 22.93 9.15 8.06
C ALA A 127 22.32 8.08 7.15
N ALA A 128 21.12 7.62 7.48
CA ALA A 128 20.39 6.74 6.60
C ALA A 128 19.93 7.51 5.34
N PRO A 129 20.00 6.91 4.15
CA PRO A 129 19.45 7.53 2.94
C PRO A 129 17.94 7.70 3.04
N GLU A 130 17.40 8.60 2.21
CA GLU A 130 15.95 8.74 2.07
C GLU A 130 15.34 7.43 1.57
N LEU A 131 14.15 7.12 2.07
CA LEU A 131 13.40 5.96 1.60
C LEU A 131 13.03 6.14 0.12
N PRO A 132 13.29 5.14 -0.73
CA PRO A 132 12.79 5.17 -2.10
C PRO A 132 11.24 5.18 -2.12
N ASP A 133 10.65 5.90 -3.08
CA ASP A 133 9.19 6.04 -3.20
C ASP A 133 8.44 4.70 -3.25
N TRP A 134 9.02 3.67 -3.86
CA TRP A 134 8.44 2.32 -3.91
C TRP A 134 8.39 1.59 -2.55
N CYS A 135 9.15 2.03 -1.55
CA CYS A 135 9.05 1.48 -0.19
C CYS A 135 7.74 1.89 0.51
N TYR A 136 7.09 2.94 0.04
CA TYR A 136 5.81 3.40 0.59
C TYR A 136 4.63 2.58 0.04
N ASP A 137 4.77 1.99 -1.16
CA ASP A 137 3.71 1.21 -1.80
C ASP A 137 3.63 -0.25 -1.27
N GLU A 138 4.69 -0.77 -0.66
CA GLU A 138 4.80 -2.17 -0.23
C GLU A 138 4.54 -2.40 1.28
N GLU A 139 4.58 -1.39 2.13
CA GLU A 139 4.32 -1.56 3.57
C GLU A 139 2.84 -1.87 3.89
N GLU A 140 1.91 -1.62 2.96
CA GLU A 140 0.48 -1.93 3.13
C GLU A 140 0.11 -3.41 2.97
N GLY A 141 1.02 -4.27 2.52
CA GLY A 141 0.72 -5.66 2.17
C GLY A 141 1.38 -6.76 3.01
N LEU A 142 2.31 -6.44 3.90
CA LEU A 142 3.19 -7.46 4.46
C LEU A 142 3.38 -7.33 5.99
N SER A 143 2.31 -7.52 6.77
CA SER A 143 2.50 -7.82 8.20
C SER A 143 2.91 -9.28 8.35
N ASP A 144 4.11 -9.52 8.88
CA ASP A 144 4.67 -10.85 9.18
C ASP A 144 4.03 -11.48 10.44
N ASN A 145 2.73 -11.35 10.63
CA ASN A 145 2.02 -11.96 11.75
C ASN A 145 1.14 -13.12 11.28
N GLU A 146 1.72 -14.30 11.17
CA GLU A 146 1.01 -15.56 11.40
C GLU A 146 1.84 -16.39 12.39
N GLU A 147 1.40 -16.40 13.63
CA GLU A 147 1.81 -17.37 14.62
C GLU A 147 1.22 -18.74 14.25
N GLU A 148 2.08 -19.72 14.06
CA GLU A 148 1.69 -21.13 14.01
C GLU A 148 1.02 -21.52 15.34
N ASN A 149 -0.28 -21.86 15.28
CA ASN A 149 -0.98 -22.56 16.34
C ASN A 149 -0.45 -24.00 16.48
N GLY A 150 0.57 -24.17 17.29
CA GLY A 150 0.97 -25.45 17.87
C GLY A 150 0.47 -25.54 19.30
N ARG A 151 -0.56 -26.38 19.52
CA ARG A 151 -1.10 -26.72 20.85
C ARG A 151 -0.03 -27.25 21.78
N THR A 152 0.10 -26.65 22.97
CA THR A 152 0.25 -27.38 24.26
C THR A 152 -0.31 -26.55 25.41
N VAL A 153 -0.87 -27.25 26.35
CA VAL A 153 -1.78 -26.90 27.43
C VAL A 153 -1.04 -26.38 28.66
N GLU A 154 -1.74 -25.48 29.43
CA GLU A 154 -1.60 -25.11 30.85
C GLU A 154 -0.39 -24.25 31.28
N ASP A 155 -0.53 -23.13 31.91
CA ASP A 155 -1.04 -22.84 33.26
C ASP A 155 -1.10 -21.33 33.50
N GLY A 156 -1.98 -20.89 34.40
CA GLY A 156 -2.34 -19.52 34.63
C GLY A 156 -1.32 -18.67 35.37
N SER A 157 -1.37 -17.39 35.10
CA SER A 157 -1.36 -16.35 36.16
C SER A 157 -1.39 -14.93 35.56
N HIS A 158 -2.10 -14.05 36.26
CA HIS A 158 -2.28 -12.62 36.01
C HIS A 158 -0.99 -11.85 35.70
N SER A 159 -1.04 -10.92 34.73
CA SER A 159 -0.37 -9.63 34.86
C SER A 159 -0.82 -8.63 33.80
N ASP A 160 -1.43 -7.59 34.28
CA ASP A 160 -1.25 -6.14 34.03
C ASP A 160 -0.95 -5.68 32.59
N GLY A 161 -2.01 -5.06 32.00
CA GLY A 161 -1.97 -4.43 30.71
C GLY A 161 -1.07 -3.17 30.69
N ARG A 162 0.13 -3.29 30.20
CA ARG A 162 0.94 -2.14 29.76
C ARG A 162 0.69 -1.86 28.29
N ARG A 163 -0.11 -0.81 28.02
CA ARG A 163 -0.24 -0.17 26.70
C ARG A 163 1.16 0.17 26.17
N LYS A 164 1.63 -0.51 25.10
CA LYS A 164 2.81 -0.13 24.33
C LYS A 164 2.50 1.20 23.63
N ARG A 165 3.10 2.30 24.11
CA ARG A 165 3.16 3.56 23.37
C ARG A 165 3.96 3.30 22.09
N MET A 166 3.30 3.37 20.93
CA MET A 166 3.98 3.46 19.63
C MET A 166 4.87 4.71 19.64
N ARG A 167 6.17 4.53 19.41
CA ARG A 167 7.10 5.64 19.20
C ARG A 167 6.79 6.22 17.82
N ARG A 168 6.46 7.50 17.76
CA ARG A 168 6.29 8.29 16.53
C ARG A 168 7.57 8.22 15.70
N ASP A 169 7.45 7.86 14.42
CA ASP A 169 8.47 8.08 13.42
C ASP A 169 8.46 9.59 13.06
N PRO A 170 9.57 10.33 13.20
CA PRO A 170 9.58 11.79 12.95
C PRO A 170 9.54 12.19 11.46
N ARG A 171 9.32 11.24 10.54
CA ARG A 171 9.33 11.46 9.08
C ARG A 171 7.99 11.25 8.39
N LEU A 172 6.87 11.23 9.12
CA LEU A 172 5.55 11.24 8.50
C LEU A 172 5.42 12.53 7.67
N LYS A 173 5.16 12.39 6.35
CA LYS A 173 4.65 13.50 5.52
C LYS A 173 3.56 14.17 6.35
N GLU A 174 3.56 15.48 6.43
CA GLU A 174 2.46 16.20 7.07
C GLU A 174 1.16 15.71 6.44
N ALA A 175 0.28 15.14 7.26
CA ALA A 175 -1.00 14.67 6.80
C ALA A 175 -1.72 15.83 6.11
N LYS A 176 -2.00 15.70 4.82
CA LYS A 176 -2.63 16.74 4.00
C LYS A 176 -3.86 16.16 3.34
N PHE A 177 -5.00 16.83 3.49
CA PHE A 177 -6.19 16.50 2.71
C PHE A 177 -5.95 16.81 1.23
N MET A 178 -6.77 16.23 0.36
CA MET A 178 -6.71 16.46 -1.08
C MET A 178 -6.57 17.95 -1.41
N ASP A 179 -5.66 18.28 -2.31
CA ASP A 179 -5.49 19.66 -2.80
C ASP A 179 -6.81 20.18 -3.40
N GLU A 180 -6.97 21.52 -3.39
CA GLU A 180 -8.17 22.22 -3.89
C GLU A 180 -9.44 22.04 -3.04
N VAL A 181 -9.35 21.42 -1.84
CA VAL A 181 -10.44 21.34 -0.87
C VAL A 181 -10.04 22.06 0.41
N GLU A 182 -10.67 23.21 0.66
CA GLU A 182 -10.42 24.02 1.85
C GLU A 182 -11.38 23.68 3.00
N GLY A 183 -11.00 24.04 4.22
CA GLY A 183 -11.85 23.90 5.41
C GLY A 183 -11.87 22.50 6.03
N ILE A 184 -10.97 21.63 5.64
CA ILE A 184 -10.77 20.30 6.26
C ILE A 184 -9.50 20.34 7.10
N GLU A 185 -9.58 19.93 8.36
CA GLU A 185 -8.49 20.03 9.32
C GLU A 185 -7.95 18.67 9.73
N VAL A 186 -6.63 18.54 9.85
CA VAL A 186 -5.98 17.30 10.31
C VAL A 186 -6.29 17.06 11.78
N VAL A 187 -6.72 15.86 12.12
CA VAL A 187 -6.97 15.44 13.50
C VAL A 187 -5.72 14.81 14.09
N ASN A 188 -5.25 15.37 15.19
CA ASN A 188 -4.07 14.90 15.89
C ASN A 188 -4.42 13.93 17.06
N SER A 189 -3.38 13.24 17.57
CA SER A 189 -3.43 12.42 18.78
C SER A 189 -3.90 13.25 20.00
N PRO A 190 -4.72 12.70 20.94
CA PRO A 190 -5.20 11.31 20.94
C PRO A 190 -6.48 11.05 20.13
N ARG A 191 -7.18 12.11 19.65
CA ARG A 191 -8.46 11.97 18.97
C ARG A 191 -8.34 11.16 17.67
N ARG A 192 -7.21 11.26 16.97
CA ARG A 192 -6.94 10.46 15.77
C ARG A 192 -7.06 8.96 16.06
N GLU A 193 -6.38 8.49 17.10
CA GLU A 193 -6.36 7.08 17.49
C GLU A 193 -7.76 6.59 17.89
N ASP A 194 -8.55 7.42 18.58
CA ASP A 194 -9.95 7.09 18.92
C ASP A 194 -10.78 6.86 17.66
N ILE A 195 -10.63 7.72 16.64
CA ILE A 195 -11.36 7.63 15.38
C ILE A 195 -10.94 6.40 14.58
N GLN A 196 -9.63 6.12 14.50
CA GLN A 196 -9.10 4.92 13.85
C GLN A 196 -9.68 3.65 14.49
N GLU A 197 -9.64 3.54 15.82
CA GLU A 197 -10.19 2.39 16.55
C GLU A 197 -11.71 2.22 16.32
N ILE A 198 -12.47 3.31 16.23
CA ILE A 198 -13.91 3.25 15.92
C ILE A 198 -14.13 2.69 14.51
N CYS A 199 -13.37 3.15 13.51
CA CYS A 199 -13.50 2.67 12.14
C CYS A 199 -13.09 1.20 12.01
N GLU A 200 -12.00 0.78 12.66
CA GLU A 200 -11.55 -0.60 12.72
C GLU A 200 -12.65 -1.51 13.31
N LYS A 201 -13.24 -1.11 14.44
CA LYS A 201 -14.36 -1.84 15.05
C LYS A 201 -15.59 -1.91 14.16
N MET A 202 -15.95 -0.81 13.47
CA MET A 202 -17.09 -0.79 12.56
C MET A 202 -16.90 -1.72 11.36
N CYS A 203 -15.67 -1.89 10.89
CA CYS A 203 -15.29 -2.78 9.80
C CYS A 203 -15.00 -4.23 10.27
N ALA A 204 -15.02 -4.52 11.56
CA ALA A 204 -14.53 -5.78 12.13
C ALA A 204 -13.08 -6.10 11.69
N TRP A 205 -12.22 -5.07 11.63
CA TRP A 205 -10.85 -5.13 11.20
C TRP A 205 -9.90 -5.24 12.39
N GLU A 206 -9.09 -6.31 12.44
CA GLU A 206 -8.19 -6.60 13.59
C GLU A 206 -6.71 -6.36 13.26
N SER A 207 -6.36 -6.24 11.97
CA SER A 207 -4.96 -6.15 11.54
C SER A 207 -4.32 -4.78 11.74
N GLY A 208 -5.09 -3.77 12.17
CA GLY A 208 -4.64 -2.38 12.26
C GLY A 208 -4.48 -1.70 10.90
N GLY A 209 -4.33 -0.36 10.89
CA GLY A 209 -4.21 0.42 9.68
C GLY A 209 -5.57 0.70 9.01
N PHE A 210 -5.56 1.02 7.72
CA PHE A 210 -6.75 1.40 6.98
C PHE A 210 -7.70 0.22 6.74
N PRO A 211 -8.94 0.24 7.27
CA PRO A 211 -9.84 -0.92 7.23
C PRO A 211 -10.64 -1.05 5.92
N GLY A 212 -10.49 -0.12 4.98
CA GLY A 212 -11.30 -0.08 3.76
C GLY A 212 -11.05 -1.27 2.82
N SER A 213 -12.11 -1.75 2.15
CA SER A 213 -12.04 -2.86 1.19
C SER A 213 -11.13 -2.51 0.00
N GLN A 214 -10.18 -3.38 -0.34
CA GLN A 214 -9.18 -3.12 -1.39
C GLN A 214 -9.37 -4.06 -2.58
N PRO A 215 -9.59 -3.53 -3.81
CA PRO A 215 -9.79 -4.34 -4.99
C PRO A 215 -8.48 -4.96 -5.48
N VAL A 216 -8.57 -6.18 -6.01
CA VAL A 216 -7.48 -6.84 -6.73
C VAL A 216 -7.55 -6.53 -8.23
N SER A 217 -6.41 -6.58 -8.91
CA SER A 217 -6.39 -6.43 -10.38
C SER A 217 -7.04 -7.63 -11.05
N MET A 218 -7.84 -7.36 -12.07
CA MET A 218 -8.44 -8.42 -12.90
C MET A 218 -7.35 -9.10 -13.73
N ASP A 219 -7.37 -10.43 -13.72
CA ASP A 219 -6.46 -11.28 -14.48
C ASP A 219 -7.23 -12.45 -15.12
N VAL A 220 -6.50 -13.32 -15.83
CA VAL A 220 -7.08 -14.48 -16.53
C VAL A 220 -7.66 -15.55 -15.59
N GLN A 221 -7.32 -15.52 -14.31
CA GLN A 221 -7.80 -16.46 -13.32
C GLN A 221 -9.08 -15.97 -12.64
N ASN A 222 -9.13 -14.69 -12.27
CA ASN A 222 -10.26 -14.13 -11.52
C ASN A 222 -11.39 -13.56 -12.41
N ILE A 223 -11.15 -13.32 -13.71
CA ILE A 223 -12.19 -12.88 -14.66
C ILE A 223 -13.38 -13.83 -14.73
N LYS A 224 -13.17 -15.12 -14.48
CA LYS A 224 -14.24 -16.14 -14.45
C LYS A 224 -15.31 -15.85 -13.40
N LEU A 225 -14.97 -15.16 -12.31
CA LEU A 225 -15.91 -14.78 -11.27
C LEU A 225 -17.08 -13.97 -11.81
N LEU A 226 -16.88 -13.19 -12.89
CA LEU A 226 -17.94 -12.43 -13.56
C LEU A 226 -19.01 -13.30 -14.21
N HIS A 227 -18.70 -14.58 -14.47
CA HIS A 227 -19.65 -15.59 -14.97
C HIS A 227 -20.25 -16.46 -13.85
N GLU A 228 -19.53 -16.60 -12.75
CA GLU A 228 -19.92 -17.48 -11.64
C GLU A 228 -20.87 -16.79 -10.64
N LYS A 229 -20.78 -15.46 -10.52
CA LYS A 229 -21.52 -14.67 -9.54
C LYS A 229 -22.12 -13.41 -10.19
N PRO A 230 -23.20 -12.86 -9.65
CA PRO A 230 -23.73 -11.57 -10.09
C PRO A 230 -22.79 -10.44 -9.69
N TYR A 231 -22.47 -9.56 -10.66
CA TYR A 231 -21.61 -8.40 -10.45
C TYR A 231 -22.30 -7.09 -10.87
N ARG A 232 -21.89 -6.02 -10.22
CA ARG A 232 -22.16 -4.65 -10.64
C ARG A 232 -20.87 -4.01 -11.16
N VAL A 233 -21.01 -3.20 -12.21
CA VAL A 233 -19.88 -2.47 -12.79
C VAL A 233 -20.06 -0.97 -12.65
N SER A 234 -18.97 -0.26 -12.39
CA SER A 234 -18.89 1.18 -12.40
C SER A 234 -17.56 1.64 -13.01
N TRP A 235 -17.45 2.91 -13.37
CA TRP A 235 -16.17 3.47 -13.77
C TRP A 235 -15.22 3.51 -12.58
N LYS A 236 -13.95 3.30 -12.82
CA LYS A 236 -12.91 3.49 -11.82
C LYS A 236 -12.50 4.97 -11.88
N ALA A 237 -12.97 5.75 -10.92
CA ALA A 237 -12.56 7.14 -10.80
C ALA A 237 -11.07 7.22 -10.46
N ASP A 238 -10.40 8.24 -10.98
CA ASP A 238 -9.02 8.59 -10.60
C ASP A 238 -9.07 9.72 -9.57
N GLY A 239 -9.18 9.35 -8.33
CA GLY A 239 -9.37 10.24 -7.19
C GLY A 239 -8.62 9.79 -5.96
N VAL A 240 -8.90 10.42 -4.83
CA VAL A 240 -8.35 10.07 -3.52
C VAL A 240 -9.44 9.43 -2.66
N ARG A 241 -9.18 8.20 -2.20
CA ARG A 241 -10.13 7.46 -1.37
C ARG A 241 -10.14 7.97 0.06
N TYR A 242 -11.35 8.13 0.60
CA TYR A 242 -11.59 8.39 2.01
C TYR A 242 -12.78 7.58 2.53
N MET A 243 -12.64 7.00 3.71
CA MET A 243 -13.82 6.56 4.48
C MET A 243 -14.36 7.76 5.26
N MET A 244 -15.66 7.96 5.22
CA MET A 244 -16.34 9.04 5.93
C MET A 244 -17.09 8.47 7.13
N LEU A 245 -16.64 8.84 8.34
CA LEU A 245 -17.25 8.50 9.61
C LEU A 245 -18.10 9.65 10.10
N ILE A 246 -19.39 9.38 10.36
CA ILE A 246 -20.35 10.32 10.93
C ILE A 246 -20.73 9.79 12.33
N LEU A 247 -20.13 10.32 13.37
CA LEU A 247 -20.45 9.91 14.74
C LEU A 247 -21.72 10.59 15.24
N LYS A 248 -21.81 11.88 15.02
CA LYS A 248 -22.97 12.74 15.33
C LYS A 248 -22.81 14.09 14.66
N GLU A 249 -23.71 15.01 14.89
CA GLU A 249 -23.60 16.38 14.39
C GLU A 249 -22.26 17.02 14.78
N ARG A 250 -21.58 17.64 13.81
CA ARG A 250 -20.24 18.24 13.91
C ARG A 250 -19.09 17.28 14.23
N GLU A 251 -19.35 16.02 14.43
CA GLU A 251 -18.32 14.99 14.56
C GLU A 251 -18.31 14.11 13.31
N ILE A 252 -17.79 14.67 12.22
CA ILE A 252 -17.66 14.03 10.91
C ILE A 252 -16.19 14.01 10.56
N TYR A 253 -15.68 12.84 10.19
CA TYR A 253 -14.28 12.58 9.93
C TYR A 253 -14.09 11.86 8.61
N LEU A 254 -12.97 12.14 7.95
CA LEU A 254 -12.53 11.45 6.74
C LEU A 254 -11.22 10.76 7.05
N ILE A 255 -11.08 9.51 6.63
CA ILE A 255 -9.90 8.69 6.88
C ILE A 255 -9.32 8.28 5.53
N ASP A 256 -8.07 8.63 5.25
CA ASP A 256 -7.35 8.26 4.03
C ASP A 256 -6.71 6.87 4.13
N ARG A 257 -6.07 6.42 3.04
CA ARG A 257 -5.37 5.13 2.99
C ARG A 257 -4.17 5.04 3.93
N ASP A 258 -3.54 6.17 4.24
CA ASP A 258 -2.42 6.26 5.20
C ASP A 258 -2.93 6.28 6.66
N ASN A 259 -4.23 6.04 6.84
CA ASN A 259 -4.93 6.09 8.12
C ASN A 259 -4.84 7.47 8.82
N ASN A 260 -4.62 8.55 8.06
CA ASN A 260 -4.73 9.90 8.56
C ASN A 260 -6.21 10.25 8.73
N VAL A 261 -6.50 11.06 9.75
CA VAL A 261 -7.85 11.48 10.08
C VAL A 261 -8.01 12.98 9.90
N PHE A 262 -9.08 13.37 9.23
CA PHE A 262 -9.41 14.74 8.91
C PHE A 262 -10.82 15.07 9.42
N ALA A 263 -11.00 16.24 10.03
CA ALA A 263 -12.28 16.70 10.54
C ALA A 263 -13.02 17.56 9.51
N ALA A 264 -14.31 17.30 9.35
CA ALA A 264 -15.21 18.00 8.44
C ALA A 264 -16.53 18.44 9.15
N PRO A 265 -16.45 19.25 10.22
CA PRO A 265 -17.59 19.57 11.09
C PRO A 265 -18.69 20.41 10.43
N GLN A 266 -18.44 20.98 9.25
CA GLN A 266 -19.35 21.83 8.50
C GLN A 266 -20.43 21.06 7.74
N PHE A 267 -20.30 19.75 7.60
CA PHE A 267 -21.32 18.93 6.96
C PHE A 267 -22.52 18.70 7.88
N HIS A 268 -23.69 18.63 7.26
CA HIS A 268 -24.92 18.23 7.93
C HIS A 268 -25.57 17.05 7.20
N PHE A 269 -25.86 15.98 7.91
CA PHE A 269 -26.49 14.77 7.39
C PHE A 269 -27.85 14.54 8.07
N PRO A 270 -28.96 15.05 7.47
CA PRO A 270 -30.28 14.92 8.05
C PRO A 270 -30.79 13.48 7.95
N GLN A 271 -31.57 13.07 8.93
CA GLN A 271 -32.34 11.82 8.85
C GLN A 271 -33.51 11.97 7.85
N ARG A 272 -33.67 11.01 6.95
CA ARG A 272 -34.73 11.05 5.94
C ARG A 272 -36.15 11.16 6.53
N LYS A 273 -36.41 10.54 7.69
CA LYS A 273 -37.70 10.59 8.38
C LYS A 273 -37.94 11.89 9.14
N ASN A 274 -36.88 12.55 9.59
CA ASN A 274 -36.91 13.83 10.26
C ASN A 274 -35.73 14.68 9.86
N LEU A 275 -35.88 15.55 8.90
CA LEU A 275 -34.82 16.36 8.32
C LEU A 275 -34.17 17.37 9.27
N ARG A 276 -34.70 17.53 10.48
CA ARG A 276 -34.12 18.37 11.54
C ARG A 276 -33.19 17.61 12.47
N GLU A 277 -33.23 16.28 12.43
CA GLU A 277 -32.36 15.43 13.20
C GLU A 277 -31.16 14.98 12.36
N HIS A 278 -30.00 14.83 12.97
CA HIS A 278 -28.78 14.37 12.33
C HIS A 278 -28.66 12.85 12.44
N ILE A 279 -28.12 12.18 11.40
CA ILE A 279 -27.72 10.77 11.50
C ILE A 279 -26.48 10.62 12.40
N PHE A 280 -26.24 9.40 12.86
CA PHE A 280 -25.15 9.07 13.78
C PHE A 280 -24.57 7.70 13.46
N ASP A 281 -23.44 7.33 14.08
CA ASP A 281 -22.81 6.00 13.94
C ASP A 281 -22.91 5.42 12.52
N THR A 282 -22.39 6.18 11.55
CA THR A 282 -22.48 5.84 10.13
C THR A 282 -21.08 5.88 9.52
N LEU A 283 -20.69 4.83 8.77
CA LEU A 283 -19.42 4.73 8.09
C LEU A 283 -19.64 4.43 6.61
N ILE A 284 -19.21 5.37 5.76
CA ILE A 284 -19.36 5.36 4.31
C ILE A 284 -17.99 5.22 3.68
N ASP A 285 -17.87 4.44 2.60
CA ASP A 285 -16.67 4.34 1.79
C ASP A 285 -16.87 5.09 0.47
N GLY A 286 -15.88 5.88 0.07
CA GLY A 286 -16.01 6.71 -1.11
C GLY A 286 -14.69 7.28 -1.61
N GLU A 287 -14.80 8.06 -2.66
CA GLU A 287 -13.66 8.65 -3.36
C GLU A 287 -13.89 10.12 -3.65
N MET A 288 -12.94 10.95 -3.27
CA MET A 288 -12.91 12.36 -3.65
C MET A 288 -12.41 12.50 -5.07
N VAL A 289 -13.17 13.22 -5.90
CA VAL A 289 -12.83 13.55 -7.27
C VAL A 289 -12.96 15.06 -7.50
N LEU A 290 -12.28 15.56 -8.52
CA LEU A 290 -12.35 16.93 -8.98
C LEU A 290 -13.12 17.00 -10.29
N ASP A 291 -14.40 17.38 -10.23
CA ASP A 291 -15.18 17.64 -11.43
C ASP A 291 -14.75 18.93 -12.08
N LYS A 292 -14.41 18.89 -13.35
CA LYS A 292 -14.00 20.06 -14.15
C LYS A 292 -15.17 20.48 -15.04
N GLU A 293 -15.85 21.56 -14.68
CA GLU A 293 -16.98 22.11 -15.46
C GLU A 293 -16.71 23.61 -15.74
N ASN A 294 -16.67 24.00 -17.03
CA ASN A 294 -16.48 25.40 -17.43
C ASN A 294 -15.27 26.10 -16.76
N GLU A 295 -14.11 25.45 -16.76
CA GLU A 295 -12.86 25.93 -16.14
C GLU A 295 -12.91 26.06 -14.60
N LYS A 296 -14.01 25.64 -13.97
CA LYS A 296 -14.12 25.55 -12.51
C LYS A 296 -13.96 24.12 -12.04
N VAL A 297 -13.27 23.99 -10.92
CA VAL A 297 -13.08 22.73 -10.23
C VAL A 297 -14.11 22.62 -9.11
N HIS A 298 -14.83 21.51 -9.10
CA HIS A 298 -15.85 21.22 -8.10
C HIS A 298 -15.50 19.92 -7.38
N PRO A 299 -14.95 20.00 -6.17
CA PRO A 299 -14.67 18.80 -5.40
C PRO A 299 -15.96 18.02 -5.08
N ARG A 300 -15.89 16.70 -5.22
CA ARG A 300 -17.02 15.80 -5.01
C ARG A 300 -16.61 14.50 -4.34
N TYR A 301 -17.33 14.13 -3.31
CA TYR A 301 -17.24 12.81 -2.69
C TYR A 301 -18.24 11.87 -3.34
N LEU A 302 -17.74 10.82 -4.00
CA LEU A 302 -18.53 9.74 -4.60
C LEU A 302 -18.61 8.60 -3.60
N ALA A 303 -19.72 8.50 -2.88
CA ALA A 303 -19.98 7.38 -1.98
C ALA A 303 -20.32 6.13 -2.80
N TYR A 304 -19.53 5.07 -2.65
CA TYR A 304 -19.68 3.85 -3.43
C TYR A 304 -19.93 2.60 -2.59
N ASP A 305 -19.81 2.70 -1.27
CA ASP A 305 -20.20 1.64 -0.34
C ASP A 305 -20.52 2.21 1.06
N ILE A 306 -21.18 1.41 1.90
CA ILE A 306 -21.51 1.77 3.27
C ILE A 306 -21.39 0.55 4.18
N VAL A 307 -20.61 0.72 5.26
CA VAL A 307 -20.34 -0.34 6.23
C VAL A 307 -21.40 -0.33 7.34
N ARG A 308 -21.74 0.87 7.86
CA ARG A 308 -22.65 1.04 8.98
C ARG A 308 -23.56 2.24 8.76
N PHE A 309 -24.81 2.12 9.13
CA PHE A 309 -25.80 3.20 9.08
C PHE A 309 -26.60 3.28 10.36
N GLN A 310 -26.52 4.40 11.08
CA GLN A 310 -27.18 4.63 12.38
C GLN A 310 -27.04 3.43 13.35
N GLY A 311 -25.82 2.96 13.52
CA GLY A 311 -25.49 1.82 14.39
C GLY A 311 -25.82 0.44 13.81
N GLN A 312 -26.50 0.35 12.65
CA GLN A 312 -26.84 -0.92 12.02
C GLN A 312 -25.77 -1.39 11.04
N GLU A 313 -25.45 -2.68 11.03
CA GLU A 313 -24.44 -3.30 10.19
C GLU A 313 -24.95 -3.52 8.75
N VAL A 314 -25.19 -2.44 8.01
CA VAL A 314 -25.66 -2.47 6.62
C VAL A 314 -24.64 -3.13 5.70
N GLY A 315 -23.36 -3.07 6.04
CA GLY A 315 -22.28 -3.72 5.29
C GLY A 315 -22.46 -5.23 5.10
N LYS A 316 -23.22 -5.90 5.97
CA LYS A 316 -23.56 -7.33 5.83
C LYS A 316 -24.62 -7.63 4.77
N GLN A 317 -25.24 -6.60 4.19
CA GLN A 317 -26.26 -6.74 3.14
C GLN A 317 -25.61 -6.78 1.75
N SER A 318 -26.40 -7.17 0.75
CA SER A 318 -25.97 -7.11 -0.65
C SER A 318 -25.56 -5.69 -1.07
N HIS A 319 -24.66 -5.58 -2.04
CA HIS A 319 -24.16 -4.29 -2.54
C HIS A 319 -25.31 -3.38 -3.03
N ASP A 320 -26.33 -3.94 -3.68
CA ASP A 320 -27.50 -3.18 -4.13
C ASP A 320 -28.25 -2.53 -2.96
N ILE A 321 -28.44 -3.24 -1.84
CA ILE A 321 -29.07 -2.68 -0.64
C ILE A 321 -28.19 -1.59 -0.02
N ARG A 322 -26.88 -1.78 0.02
CA ARG A 322 -25.95 -0.78 0.53
C ARG A 322 -26.00 0.51 -0.31
N MET A 323 -26.04 0.38 -1.64
CA MET A 323 -26.17 1.54 -2.54
C MET A 323 -27.51 2.24 -2.41
N ILE A 324 -28.61 1.50 -2.26
CA ILE A 324 -29.94 2.08 -1.98
C ILE A 324 -29.95 2.84 -0.65
N CYS A 325 -29.24 2.35 0.37
CA CYS A 325 -29.08 3.06 1.64
C CYS A 325 -28.37 4.40 1.42
N ILE A 326 -27.25 4.45 0.70
CA ILE A 326 -26.53 5.69 0.38
C ILE A 326 -27.45 6.66 -0.40
N GLU A 327 -28.10 6.17 -1.45
CA GLU A 327 -28.96 7.01 -2.30
C GLU A 327 -30.10 7.62 -1.50
N LYS A 328 -30.86 6.79 -0.76
CA LYS A 328 -32.07 7.25 -0.08
C LYS A 328 -31.80 7.96 1.24
N GLU A 329 -30.93 7.40 2.07
CA GLU A 329 -30.77 7.91 3.44
C GLU A 329 -29.70 9.01 3.52
N ILE A 330 -28.77 9.08 2.55
CA ILE A 330 -27.73 10.11 2.52
C ILE A 330 -28.02 11.16 1.44
N GLU A 331 -27.99 10.79 0.15
CA GLU A 331 -28.08 11.75 -0.94
C GLU A 331 -29.45 12.41 -1.04
N MET A 332 -30.52 11.61 -1.09
CA MET A 332 -31.89 12.14 -1.22
C MET A 332 -32.31 12.92 0.02
N ALA A 333 -32.00 12.45 1.24
CA ALA A 333 -32.32 13.18 2.47
C ALA A 333 -31.67 14.57 2.50
N ARG A 334 -30.39 14.67 2.09
CA ARG A 334 -29.65 15.94 1.97
C ARG A 334 -30.23 16.83 0.87
N ASN A 335 -30.64 16.27 -0.27
CA ASN A 335 -31.27 17.00 -1.34
C ASN A 335 -32.62 17.59 -0.88
N GLN A 336 -33.44 16.81 -0.17
CA GLN A 336 -34.71 17.23 0.37
C GLN A 336 -34.56 18.33 1.44
N ALA A 337 -33.57 18.19 2.34
CA ALA A 337 -33.28 19.22 3.34
C ALA A 337 -32.82 20.54 2.69
N ALA A 338 -32.02 20.47 1.63
CA ALA A 338 -31.62 21.67 0.88
C ALA A 338 -32.80 22.34 0.18
N GLN A 339 -33.69 21.56 -0.44
CA GLN A 339 -34.95 22.10 -1.05
C GLN A 339 -35.87 22.78 -0.04
N GLN A 340 -35.87 22.31 1.20
CA GLN A 340 -36.67 22.90 2.29
C GLN A 340 -35.95 24.05 3.00
N GLY A 341 -34.74 24.42 2.56
CA GLY A 341 -33.94 25.48 3.18
C GLY A 341 -33.33 25.13 4.56
N LEU A 342 -33.35 23.84 4.91
CA LEU A 342 -32.79 23.33 6.16
C LEU A 342 -31.24 23.07 6.04
N LEU A 343 -30.74 22.95 4.82
CA LEU A 343 -29.32 22.69 4.52
C LEU A 343 -28.86 23.64 3.42
N ASP A 344 -27.77 24.35 3.68
CA ASP A 344 -27.10 25.19 2.68
C ASP A 344 -25.82 24.47 2.18
N LYS A 345 -25.95 23.79 1.06
CA LYS A 345 -24.84 23.03 0.44
C LYS A 345 -23.72 23.91 -0.11
N SER A 346 -23.97 25.23 -0.30
CA SER A 346 -22.93 26.13 -0.81
C SER A 346 -21.83 26.44 0.21
N LYS A 347 -22.10 26.16 1.49
CA LYS A 347 -21.13 26.32 2.59
C LYS A 347 -20.29 25.09 2.86
N GLU A 348 -20.57 23.99 2.17
CA GLU A 348 -19.83 22.75 2.34
C GLU A 348 -18.60 22.72 1.42
N PRO A 349 -17.48 22.16 1.88
CA PRO A 349 -16.22 22.15 1.12
C PRO A 349 -16.28 21.31 -0.16
N PHE A 350 -17.19 20.34 -0.23
CA PHE A 350 -17.42 19.51 -1.42
C PHE A 350 -18.85 18.96 -1.46
N SER A 351 -19.28 18.54 -2.65
CA SER A 351 -20.57 17.88 -2.82
C SER A 351 -20.48 16.39 -2.52
N ILE A 352 -21.58 15.77 -2.08
CA ILE A 352 -21.68 14.33 -1.80
C ILE A 352 -22.73 13.71 -2.70
N ARG A 353 -22.39 12.63 -3.42
CA ARG A 353 -23.27 11.88 -4.30
C ARG A 353 -23.03 10.37 -4.18
N ALA A 354 -24.09 9.59 -4.39
CA ALA A 354 -23.98 8.17 -4.59
C ALA A 354 -23.34 7.87 -5.97
N LYS A 355 -22.35 7.01 -6.00
CA LYS A 355 -21.75 6.52 -7.25
C LYS A 355 -22.74 5.59 -7.95
N LYS A 356 -22.84 5.66 -9.27
CA LYS A 356 -23.74 4.80 -10.04
C LYS A 356 -23.07 3.49 -10.40
N PHE A 357 -23.82 2.41 -10.21
CA PHE A 357 -23.46 1.08 -10.64
C PHE A 357 -24.46 0.54 -11.66
N PHE A 358 -23.98 -0.29 -12.55
CA PHE A 358 -24.75 -0.85 -13.66
C PHE A 358 -24.61 -2.39 -13.62
N PRO A 359 -25.56 -3.13 -14.23
CA PRO A 359 -25.36 -4.56 -14.48
C PRO A 359 -24.06 -4.82 -15.24
N VAL A 360 -23.38 -5.95 -14.95
CA VAL A 360 -22.07 -6.27 -15.54
C VAL A 360 -22.08 -6.32 -17.06
N GLU A 361 -23.22 -6.69 -17.68
CA GLU A 361 -23.42 -6.73 -19.12
C GLU A 361 -23.28 -5.36 -19.79
N LYS A 362 -23.37 -4.29 -19.00
CA LYS A 362 -23.17 -2.91 -19.48
C LYS A 362 -21.72 -2.42 -19.37
N ALA A 363 -20.75 -3.29 -19.07
CA ALA A 363 -19.35 -2.87 -18.87
C ALA A 363 -18.80 -2.09 -20.08
N GLU A 364 -18.99 -2.59 -21.28
CA GLU A 364 -18.58 -1.90 -22.52
C GLU A 364 -19.30 -0.55 -22.67
N TRP A 365 -20.61 -0.52 -22.44
CA TRP A 365 -21.38 0.72 -22.51
C TRP A 365 -20.92 1.76 -21.46
N VAL A 366 -20.56 1.32 -20.26
CA VAL A 366 -20.01 2.21 -19.22
C VAL A 366 -18.70 2.80 -19.71
N LEU A 367 -17.82 2.00 -20.29
CA LEU A 367 -16.53 2.44 -20.78
C LEU A 367 -16.64 3.43 -21.95
N GLU A 368 -17.50 3.14 -22.93
CA GLU A 368 -17.57 3.88 -24.19
C GLU A 368 -18.54 5.06 -24.18
N ASN A 369 -19.63 4.97 -23.38
CA ASN A 369 -20.72 5.94 -23.46
C ASN A 369 -20.96 6.72 -22.17
N TRP A 370 -20.57 6.16 -21.01
CA TRP A 370 -20.75 6.79 -19.71
C TRP A 370 -19.48 7.50 -19.25
N SER A 371 -18.37 6.78 -19.17
CA SER A 371 -17.07 7.31 -18.68
C SER A 371 -16.60 8.56 -19.43
N PRO A 372 -16.71 8.67 -20.75
CA PRO A 372 -16.28 9.88 -21.46
C PRO A 372 -17.11 11.14 -21.18
N LYS A 373 -18.30 10.99 -20.56
CA LYS A 373 -19.16 12.12 -20.21
C LYS A 373 -18.95 12.62 -18.77
N LEU A 374 -18.08 11.98 -18.02
CA LEU A 374 -17.77 12.37 -16.67
C LEU A 374 -16.91 13.63 -16.66
N SER A 375 -17.13 14.49 -15.69
CA SER A 375 -16.38 15.73 -15.52
C SER A 375 -15.05 15.53 -14.77
N HIS A 376 -14.78 14.31 -14.29
CA HIS A 376 -13.55 13.91 -13.61
C HIS A 376 -12.83 12.78 -14.34
N GLU A 377 -11.57 12.60 -14.04
CA GLU A 377 -10.73 11.58 -14.64
C GLU A 377 -11.11 10.18 -14.16
N ASN A 378 -10.94 9.19 -15.03
CA ASN A 378 -11.17 7.79 -14.72
C ASN A 378 -10.18 6.94 -15.52
N ASP A 379 -9.78 5.79 -14.94
CA ASP A 379 -8.72 4.97 -15.47
C ASP A 379 -9.13 3.50 -15.69
N GLY A 380 -10.42 3.24 -15.81
CA GLY A 380 -10.94 1.90 -16.10
C GLY A 380 -12.29 1.60 -15.46
N LEU A 381 -12.48 0.37 -15.04
CA LEU A 381 -13.71 -0.14 -14.44
C LEU A 381 -13.43 -0.79 -13.08
N ILE A 382 -14.44 -0.76 -12.23
CA ILE A 382 -14.49 -1.47 -10.95
C ILE A 382 -15.70 -2.42 -10.99
N PHE A 383 -15.51 -3.66 -10.54
CA PHE A 383 -16.54 -4.68 -10.50
C PHE A 383 -16.77 -5.13 -9.07
N ASN A 384 -17.97 -4.85 -8.55
CA ASN A 384 -18.38 -5.22 -7.21
C ASN A 384 -19.25 -6.46 -7.26
N PRO A 385 -19.00 -7.50 -6.44
CA PRO A 385 -19.92 -8.61 -6.30
C PRO A 385 -21.25 -8.09 -5.74
N ALA A 386 -22.37 -8.44 -6.39
CA ALA A 386 -23.68 -7.84 -6.09
C ALA A 386 -24.27 -8.33 -4.76
N GLU A 387 -24.00 -9.57 -4.38
CA GLU A 387 -24.63 -10.24 -3.23
C GLU A 387 -23.72 -10.36 -2.01
N GLU A 388 -22.41 -10.15 -2.19
CA GLU A 388 -21.44 -10.33 -1.11
C GLU A 388 -21.45 -9.14 -0.13
N PRO A 389 -21.20 -9.39 1.17
CA PRO A 389 -21.06 -8.35 2.16
C PRO A 389 -19.83 -7.47 1.89
N TYR A 390 -19.76 -6.31 2.57
CA TYR A 390 -18.55 -5.50 2.60
C TYR A 390 -17.43 -6.26 3.32
N GLU A 391 -16.31 -6.45 2.66
CA GLU A 391 -15.13 -7.12 3.18
C GLU A 391 -14.04 -6.09 3.47
N ALA A 392 -13.57 -6.03 4.72
CA ALA A 392 -12.47 -5.14 5.12
C ALA A 392 -11.12 -5.68 4.61
N GLY A 393 -10.20 -4.77 4.28
CA GLY A 393 -8.88 -5.16 3.75
C GLY A 393 -8.93 -5.66 2.32
N GLN A 394 -8.02 -6.54 1.92
CA GLN A 394 -7.93 -7.00 0.54
C GLN A 394 -9.04 -7.99 0.20
N SER A 395 -9.94 -7.61 -0.70
CA SER A 395 -10.99 -8.48 -1.20
C SER A 395 -10.60 -9.11 -2.54
N SER A 396 -10.56 -10.45 -2.58
CA SER A 396 -10.24 -11.21 -3.80
C SER A 396 -11.35 -11.16 -4.85
N GLU A 397 -12.55 -10.74 -4.48
CA GLU A 397 -13.73 -10.69 -5.35
C GLU A 397 -14.06 -9.28 -5.84
N LEU A 398 -13.56 -8.25 -5.19
CA LEU A 398 -13.68 -6.87 -5.68
C LEU A 398 -12.59 -6.65 -6.74
N LEU A 399 -13.01 -6.53 -8.03
CA LEU A 399 -12.07 -6.52 -9.15
C LEU A 399 -11.92 -5.12 -9.74
N LYS A 400 -10.68 -4.71 -10.03
CA LYS A 400 -10.37 -3.51 -10.80
C LYS A 400 -9.77 -3.89 -12.16
N TRP A 401 -10.23 -3.23 -13.22
CA TRP A 401 -9.73 -3.40 -14.56
C TRP A 401 -9.29 -2.05 -15.14
N LYS A 402 -8.15 -2.06 -15.81
CA LYS A 402 -7.65 -0.92 -16.58
C LYS A 402 -7.43 -1.32 -18.03
N PRO A 403 -7.68 -0.44 -19.02
CA PRO A 403 -7.32 -0.69 -20.40
C PRO A 403 -5.80 -0.86 -20.51
N HIS A 404 -5.36 -1.68 -21.48
CA HIS A 404 -3.94 -1.98 -21.67
C HIS A 404 -3.07 -0.74 -21.88
N THR A 405 -3.62 0.34 -22.44
CA THR A 405 -2.94 1.62 -22.64
C THR A 405 -2.64 2.39 -21.34
N LEU A 406 -3.33 2.06 -20.26
CA LEU A 406 -3.14 2.66 -18.92
C LEU A 406 -2.47 1.70 -17.94
N ASN A 407 -2.09 0.50 -18.38
CA ASN A 407 -1.28 -0.40 -17.58
C ASN A 407 0.17 0.08 -17.57
N SER A 408 0.73 0.23 -16.36
CA SER A 408 2.15 0.44 -16.16
C SER A 408 2.85 -0.87 -15.87
N VAL A 409 4.06 -1.02 -16.39
CA VAL A 409 4.93 -2.16 -16.12
C VAL A 409 6.29 -1.62 -15.71
N ASP A 410 6.81 -2.13 -14.61
CA ASP A 410 8.11 -1.73 -14.11
C ASP A 410 9.22 -2.47 -14.86
N PHE A 411 10.22 -1.71 -15.29
CA PHE A 411 11.41 -2.22 -15.95
C PHE A 411 12.66 -1.83 -15.18
N VAL A 412 13.61 -2.73 -15.10
CA VAL A 412 14.96 -2.35 -14.69
C VAL A 412 15.66 -1.68 -15.88
N LEU A 413 16.01 -0.42 -15.74
CA LEU A 413 16.77 0.32 -16.75
C LEU A 413 18.27 0.01 -16.61
N ASN A 414 18.82 -0.67 -17.61
CA ASN A 414 20.26 -0.95 -17.69
C ASN A 414 20.89 -0.03 -18.74
N ILE A 415 21.66 0.98 -18.32
CA ILE A 415 22.32 1.92 -19.22
C ILE A 415 23.69 1.38 -19.61
N ARG A 416 23.94 1.23 -20.92
CA ARG A 416 25.23 0.79 -21.49
C ARG A 416 25.77 1.83 -22.47
N THR A 417 27.06 2.08 -22.43
CA THR A 417 27.73 2.89 -23.43
C THR A 417 28.16 1.98 -24.59
N VAL A 418 27.56 2.19 -25.75
CA VAL A 418 27.92 1.49 -26.98
C VAL A 418 28.94 2.34 -27.73
N ARG A 419 30.11 1.74 -28.02
CA ARG A 419 31.18 2.33 -28.82
C ARG A 419 31.19 1.63 -30.16
N GLN A 420 30.98 2.38 -31.23
CA GLN A 420 31.23 1.94 -32.61
C GLN A 420 32.47 2.66 -33.14
N GLU A 421 33.35 1.94 -33.87
CA GLU A 421 34.50 2.56 -34.50
C GLU A 421 34.08 3.70 -35.42
N GLY A 422 34.68 4.89 -35.23
CA GLY A 422 34.38 6.11 -35.97
C GLY A 422 33.13 6.89 -35.51
N CYS A 423 32.45 6.46 -34.45
CA CYS A 423 31.29 7.14 -33.90
C CYS A 423 31.50 7.63 -32.48
N ILE A 424 30.79 8.71 -32.10
CA ILE A 424 30.74 9.18 -30.71
C ILE A 424 30.06 8.11 -29.85
N PRO A 425 30.62 7.75 -28.68
CA PRO A 425 29.97 6.80 -27.77
C PRO A 425 28.54 7.22 -27.45
N GLN A 426 27.58 6.33 -27.61
CA GLN A 426 26.16 6.57 -27.31
C GLN A 426 25.73 5.77 -26.09
N SER A 427 25.00 6.42 -25.20
CA SER A 427 24.34 5.72 -24.07
C SER A 427 23.02 5.12 -24.57
N VAL A 428 22.88 3.82 -24.39
CA VAL A 428 21.66 3.08 -24.73
C VAL A 428 21.09 2.47 -23.46
N GLY A 429 19.84 2.77 -23.15
CA GLY A 429 19.10 2.17 -22.07
C GLY A 429 18.43 0.87 -22.53
N ALA A 430 18.67 -0.23 -21.83
CA ALA A 430 17.98 -1.49 -22.02
C ALA A 430 16.91 -1.65 -20.92
N LEU A 431 15.65 -1.78 -21.33
CA LEU A 431 14.54 -2.07 -20.41
C LEU A 431 14.51 -3.57 -20.15
N MET A 432 14.77 -3.99 -18.93
CA MET A 432 14.82 -5.39 -18.52
C MET A 432 13.58 -5.75 -17.71
N VAL A 433 12.98 -6.89 -18.01
CA VAL A 433 11.91 -7.50 -17.18
C VAL A 433 12.54 -8.49 -16.22
N GLY A 434 12.11 -8.50 -14.97
CA GLY A 434 12.62 -9.42 -13.96
C GLY A 434 12.53 -10.89 -14.41
N GLY A 435 13.62 -11.64 -14.23
CA GLY A 435 13.70 -13.06 -14.63
C GLY A 435 14.04 -13.33 -16.09
N PHE A 436 14.28 -12.30 -16.91
CA PHE A 436 14.69 -12.45 -18.32
C PHE A 436 16.06 -11.85 -18.57
N ASP A 437 16.92 -12.61 -19.27
CA ASP A 437 18.28 -12.17 -19.64
C ASP A 437 18.29 -11.25 -20.87
N ARG A 438 17.18 -11.15 -21.57
CA ARG A 438 17.07 -10.33 -22.79
C ARG A 438 16.30 -9.05 -22.50
N PRO A 439 16.74 -7.90 -23.03
CA PRO A 439 16.00 -6.66 -22.88
C PRO A 439 14.65 -6.76 -23.62
N PHE A 440 13.60 -6.24 -22.99
CA PHE A 440 12.28 -6.08 -23.62
C PHE A 440 12.33 -5.05 -24.75
N ALA A 441 13.03 -3.93 -24.50
CA ALA A 441 13.24 -2.87 -25.49
C ALA A 441 14.55 -2.13 -25.21
N GLN A 442 15.03 -1.39 -26.21
CA GLN A 442 16.14 -0.46 -26.09
C GLN A 442 15.67 0.96 -26.36
N ILE A 443 16.13 1.89 -25.55
CA ILE A 443 15.82 3.32 -25.69
C ILE A 443 17.13 4.10 -25.81
N LYS A 444 17.13 5.18 -26.61
CA LYS A 444 18.25 6.13 -26.62
C LYS A 444 18.16 6.97 -25.35
N VAL A 445 19.24 7.00 -24.59
CA VAL A 445 19.36 7.89 -23.44
C VAL A 445 19.97 9.21 -23.96
N CYS A 446 19.13 10.23 -24.12
CA CYS A 446 19.61 11.59 -24.43
C CYS A 446 20.32 12.15 -23.18
N ALA A 447 21.44 12.84 -23.42
CA ALA A 447 22.25 13.45 -22.35
C ALA A 447 21.58 14.71 -21.70
N ASP A 448 20.39 15.08 -22.14
CA ASP A 448 19.65 16.21 -21.55
C ASP A 448 19.10 15.83 -20.18
N ARG A 449 19.61 16.53 -19.16
CA ARG A 449 19.24 16.40 -17.75
C ARG A 449 17.74 16.70 -17.44
N ALA A 450 16.97 17.13 -18.42
CA ALA A 450 15.58 17.56 -18.24
C ALA A 450 14.54 16.42 -18.24
N LEU A 451 14.98 15.15 -18.22
CA LEU A 451 14.07 13.98 -18.19
C LEU A 451 14.19 13.17 -16.87
N PHE A 452 14.84 13.74 -15.85
CA PHE A 452 15.04 13.09 -14.55
C PHE A 452 14.71 14.00 -13.36
N ASP A 453 13.84 15.00 -13.57
CA ASP A 453 13.19 15.77 -12.49
C ASP A 453 11.73 15.31 -12.36
#